data_e34af4f65b966391b8ba597355f90e0d
#
_entry.id   e34af4f65b966391b8ba597355f90e0d
#
_cell.length_a   1.000
_cell.length_b   1.000
_cell.length_c   1.000
_cell.angle_alpha   90.00
_cell.angle_beta   90.00
_cell.angle_gamma   90.00
#
_symmetry.space_group_name_H-M   'P 1'
#
loop_
_entity.id
_entity.type
_entity.pdbx_description
1 polymer ?
#
loop_
_entity_poly.entity_id
_entity_poly.type
_entity_poly.pdbx_seq_one_letter_code
_entity_poly.pdbx_strand_id
1 'polypeptide(L)'
;MYSVHIYTKYMTNSIDVVVAGAGPVGLLAAIELTLGGARVLVLERLASPSQAMKALSFGPLAGEALLRRGMRTAIDDAQQRSAQAMQAFTQQTGADLRVRASKFNGHFAGLSLIRRDAQVDPDRRPRHVDQPALEAMLAARAQALGIEVRREHEITGIEADDEGVEVSWMSPGGPGRIVAAYLIGCDGGRSTVRKMCDFAFPGTEPTLTFYQATADVDHPERLLPIGWNRTERGVFCYGPVPGRLFMLDFTGPPANRDAPVTREEIEEVLRRTSGQDVRVSALHAASRWADNTRLVDTYRQGRVFLAGDAAHVHSPFGGQGLSLGLLDAANLGWKLAAVIRGDMPESLLATYTAERRPVAEAVLANTRAQVAILRPDPQSGAMRDLIAKLMDFDDVNRYIGEMMTGVSMRYELVASAESHPDVGRLAGDWQLSDGTYLFDAMQDGRGVLLDGTADRRASQRVTTITHQVRCLPVAEGPSWLLRPDACIAWRSEPDCTDELAGLENALRRWFAV
;
A
#
# COMPACT_ATOMS: atom_id res chain seq x y z
N MET A 1 -35.19 33.37 -14.13
CA MET A 1 -34.07 34.29 -13.79
C MET A 1 -33.32 33.87 -12.51
N TYR A 2 -33.43 32.59 -12.10
CA TYR A 2 -32.81 32.05 -10.86
C TYR A 2 -31.65 31.05 -11.12
N SER A 3 -31.37 30.72 -12.39
CA SER A 3 -30.40 29.67 -12.73
C SER A 3 -28.97 30.16 -13.04
N VAL A 4 -28.72 31.47 -13.13
CA VAL A 4 -27.42 32.02 -13.56
C VAL A 4 -26.54 32.42 -12.34
N HIS A 5 -27.11 32.56 -11.15
CA HIS A 5 -26.37 33.00 -9.97
C HIS A 5 -25.61 31.91 -9.22
N ILE A 6 -25.92 30.63 -9.46
CA ILE A 6 -25.30 29.48 -8.78
C ILE A 6 -23.96 29.10 -9.44
N TYR A 7 -23.85 29.24 -10.77
CA TYR A 7 -22.62 28.91 -11.51
C TYR A 7 -21.43 29.85 -11.26
N THR A 8 -21.67 31.07 -10.78
CA THR A 8 -20.61 32.10 -10.59
C THR A 8 -19.93 32.01 -9.22
N LYS A 9 -20.44 31.19 -8.26
CA LYS A 9 -19.88 31.06 -6.91
C LYS A 9 -18.66 30.15 -6.83
N TYR A 10 -18.38 29.36 -7.89
CA TYR A 10 -17.34 28.32 -7.90
C TYR A 10 -16.14 28.61 -8.81
N MET A 11 -16.05 29.80 -9.40
CA MET A 11 -15.10 30.11 -10.49
C MET A 11 -13.82 30.83 -10.08
N THR A 12 -13.41 30.87 -8.80
CA THR A 12 -12.07 31.36 -8.44
C THR A 12 -11.55 30.62 -7.21
N ASN A 13 -10.53 29.77 -7.39
CA ASN A 13 -9.80 29.01 -6.37
C ASN A 13 -10.54 27.82 -5.71
N SER A 14 -11.39 27.10 -6.41
CA SER A 14 -12.04 25.91 -5.84
C SER A 14 -11.10 24.71 -5.81
N ILE A 15 -10.99 24.05 -4.65
CA ILE A 15 -10.33 22.75 -4.49
C ILE A 15 -11.23 21.67 -5.10
N ASP A 16 -10.65 20.77 -5.89
CA ASP A 16 -11.39 19.66 -6.49
C ASP A 16 -11.51 18.48 -5.51
N VAL A 17 -10.44 18.21 -4.75
CA VAL A 17 -10.41 17.09 -3.78
C VAL A 17 -9.77 17.53 -2.47
N VAL A 18 -10.45 17.24 -1.37
CA VAL A 18 -9.84 17.25 -0.04
C VAL A 18 -9.37 15.83 0.29
N VAL A 19 -8.13 15.70 0.75
CA VAL A 19 -7.57 14.45 1.28
C VAL A 19 -7.39 14.59 2.79
N ALA A 20 -8.05 13.73 3.55
CA ALA A 20 -7.95 13.68 5.01
C ALA A 20 -6.80 12.75 5.42
N GLY A 21 -5.74 13.32 6.00
CA GLY A 21 -4.55 12.60 6.45
C GLY A 21 -3.35 12.75 5.51
N ALA A 22 -2.20 13.19 6.06
CA ALA A 22 -0.91 13.33 5.36
C ALA A 22 0.05 12.16 5.66
N GLY A 23 -0.48 10.98 5.92
CA GLY A 23 0.30 9.73 5.92
C GLY A 23 0.65 9.27 4.50
N PRO A 24 1.37 8.13 4.35
CA PRO A 24 1.85 7.66 3.04
C PRO A 24 0.74 7.51 1.99
N VAL A 25 -0.42 7.00 2.40
CA VAL A 25 -1.57 6.77 1.50
C VAL A 25 -2.16 8.09 1.02
N GLY A 26 -2.38 9.04 1.94
CA GLY A 26 -2.96 10.34 1.58
C GLY A 26 -2.02 11.19 0.73
N LEU A 27 -0.71 11.18 1.04
CA LEU A 27 0.27 11.87 0.21
C LEU A 27 0.37 11.28 -1.20
N LEU A 28 0.36 9.94 -1.33
CA LEU A 28 0.37 9.32 -2.66
C LEU A 28 -0.93 9.61 -3.42
N ALA A 29 -2.10 9.56 -2.76
CA ALA A 29 -3.37 9.92 -3.39
C ALA A 29 -3.35 11.37 -3.90
N ALA A 30 -2.83 12.30 -3.11
CA ALA A 30 -2.68 13.70 -3.51
C ALA A 30 -1.73 13.87 -4.71
N ILE A 31 -0.61 13.12 -4.74
CA ILE A 31 0.34 13.11 -5.87
C ILE A 31 -0.35 12.59 -7.14
N GLU A 32 -1.04 11.45 -7.07
CA GLU A 32 -1.75 10.85 -8.21
C GLU A 32 -2.80 11.81 -8.79
N LEU A 33 -3.59 12.42 -7.92
CA LEU A 33 -4.62 13.41 -8.30
C LEU A 33 -4.01 14.64 -8.97
N THR A 34 -2.94 15.19 -8.39
CA THR A 34 -2.28 16.40 -8.91
C THR A 34 -1.61 16.14 -10.26
N LEU A 35 -0.96 14.99 -10.44
CA LEU A 35 -0.43 14.56 -11.74
C LEU A 35 -1.55 14.40 -12.78
N GLY A 36 -2.72 13.99 -12.34
CA GLY A 36 -3.92 13.96 -13.15
C GLY A 36 -4.60 15.32 -13.35
N GLY A 37 -4.04 16.44 -12.86
CA GLY A 37 -4.53 17.80 -13.07
C GLY A 37 -5.59 18.28 -12.07
N ALA A 38 -5.92 17.52 -11.03
CA ALA A 38 -6.84 17.94 -9.98
C ALA A 38 -6.15 18.89 -8.97
N ARG A 39 -6.91 19.86 -8.44
CA ARG A 39 -6.46 20.75 -7.35
C ARG A 39 -6.77 20.09 -6.01
N VAL A 40 -5.73 19.81 -5.24
CA VAL A 40 -5.81 19.00 -4.02
C VAL A 40 -5.43 19.82 -2.80
N LEU A 41 -6.21 19.68 -1.71
CA LEU A 41 -5.86 20.13 -0.37
C LEU A 41 -5.75 18.93 0.56
N VAL A 42 -4.62 18.78 1.23
CA VAL A 42 -4.42 17.75 2.25
C VAL A 42 -4.59 18.37 3.64
N LEU A 43 -5.48 17.81 4.47
CA LEU A 43 -5.67 18.19 5.86
C LEU A 43 -5.11 17.11 6.79
N GLU A 44 -4.21 17.51 7.70
CA GLU A 44 -3.57 16.63 8.67
C GLU A 44 -3.70 17.20 10.09
N ARG A 45 -4.19 16.39 11.02
CA ARG A 45 -4.39 16.80 12.42
C ARG A 45 -3.10 16.97 13.22
N LEU A 46 -2.04 16.26 12.86
CA LEU A 46 -0.76 16.31 13.58
C LEU A 46 0.08 17.50 13.10
N ALA A 47 0.80 18.14 14.01
CA ALA A 47 1.74 19.23 13.72
C ALA A 47 2.96 18.73 12.91
N SER A 48 3.39 17.48 13.14
CA SER A 48 4.53 16.84 12.48
C SER A 48 4.23 15.38 12.15
N PRO A 49 4.98 14.75 11.24
CA PRO A 49 4.87 13.32 10.99
C PRO A 49 5.00 12.49 12.27
N SER A 50 4.21 11.42 12.38
CA SER A 50 4.24 10.54 13.53
C SER A 50 5.61 9.85 13.66
N GLN A 51 6.19 9.90 14.87
CA GLN A 51 7.42 9.17 15.19
C GLN A 51 7.15 7.71 15.58
N ALA A 52 5.89 7.27 15.60
CA ALA A 52 5.55 5.89 15.91
C ALA A 52 6.15 4.94 14.87
N MET A 53 6.90 3.96 15.33
CA MET A 53 7.41 2.91 14.47
C MET A 53 6.24 2.06 13.98
N LYS A 54 6.10 1.95 12.64
CA LYS A 54 5.08 1.15 11.99
C LYS A 54 5.73 0.18 11.00
N ALA A 55 5.60 0.42 9.68
CA ALA A 55 6.21 -0.41 8.65
C ALA A 55 7.72 -0.15 8.54
N LEU A 56 8.49 -1.22 8.27
CA LEU A 56 9.93 -1.17 7.98
C LEU A 56 10.25 -1.49 6.52
N SER A 57 9.24 -1.84 5.76
CA SER A 57 9.35 -2.17 4.34
C SER A 57 7.97 -2.07 3.69
N PHE A 58 7.96 -2.01 2.39
CA PHE A 58 6.76 -2.17 1.58
C PHE A 58 7.01 -3.19 0.46
N GLY A 59 5.92 -3.79 -0.02
CA GLY A 59 5.97 -4.81 -1.06
C GLY A 59 6.36 -4.27 -2.44
N PRO A 60 6.70 -5.17 -3.38
CA PRO A 60 7.19 -4.78 -4.71
C PRO A 60 6.21 -3.91 -5.47
N LEU A 61 4.92 -4.26 -5.52
CA LEU A 61 3.91 -3.50 -6.27
C LEU A 61 3.74 -2.06 -5.76
N ALA A 62 3.81 -1.86 -4.44
CA ALA A 62 3.80 -0.52 -3.86
C ALA A 62 5.09 0.25 -4.20
N GLY A 63 6.25 -0.42 -4.17
CA GLY A 63 7.50 0.15 -4.65
C GLY A 63 7.41 0.59 -6.11
N GLU A 64 6.84 -0.25 -6.97
CA GLU A 64 6.61 0.05 -8.38
C GLU A 64 5.67 1.25 -8.58
N ALA A 65 4.63 1.40 -7.75
CA ALA A 65 3.79 2.59 -7.76
C ALA A 65 4.59 3.87 -7.47
N LEU A 66 5.52 3.82 -6.52
CA LEU A 66 6.40 4.93 -6.18
C LEU A 66 7.44 5.22 -7.30
N LEU A 67 7.99 4.17 -7.93
CA LEU A 67 8.90 4.33 -9.09
C LEU A 67 8.21 5.10 -10.22
N ARG A 68 6.96 4.75 -10.52
CA ARG A 68 6.13 5.49 -11.52
C ARG A 68 5.89 6.96 -11.17
N ARG A 69 6.21 7.39 -9.97
CA ARG A 69 6.08 8.79 -9.52
C ARG A 69 7.42 9.48 -9.31
N GLY A 70 8.48 8.90 -9.90
CA GLY A 70 9.82 9.50 -9.93
C GLY A 70 10.61 9.37 -8.64
N MET A 71 10.31 8.38 -7.80
CA MET A 71 10.98 8.21 -6.49
C MET A 71 12.12 7.18 -6.52
N ARG A 72 12.58 6.74 -7.71
CA ARG A 72 13.63 5.72 -7.85
C ARG A 72 14.86 6.02 -7.02
N THR A 73 15.51 7.15 -7.26
CA THR A 73 16.74 7.55 -6.56
C THR A 73 16.53 7.63 -5.04
N ALA A 74 15.42 8.24 -4.60
CA ALA A 74 15.13 8.37 -3.16
C ALA A 74 14.94 7.00 -2.47
N ILE A 75 14.30 6.05 -3.15
CA ILE A 75 14.12 4.67 -2.67
C ILE A 75 15.47 3.96 -2.61
N ASP A 76 16.28 4.04 -3.65
CA ASP A 76 17.59 3.39 -3.72
C ASP A 76 18.54 3.92 -2.62
N ASP A 77 18.57 5.23 -2.40
CA ASP A 77 19.34 5.86 -1.31
C ASP A 77 18.87 5.39 0.08
N ALA A 78 17.55 5.30 0.28
CA ALA A 78 17.00 4.84 1.56
C ALA A 78 17.31 3.35 1.79
N GLN A 79 17.22 2.51 0.76
CA GLN A 79 17.60 1.10 0.84
C GLN A 79 19.09 0.92 1.14
N GLN A 80 19.94 1.75 0.56
CA GLN A 80 21.39 1.71 0.83
C GLN A 80 21.69 2.03 2.30
N ARG A 81 21.06 3.07 2.86
CA ARG A 81 21.18 3.40 4.30
C ARG A 81 20.71 2.24 5.19
N SER A 82 19.55 1.64 4.87
CA SER A 82 19.03 0.49 5.60
C SER A 82 19.97 -0.72 5.55
N ALA A 83 20.55 -1.00 4.38
CA ALA A 83 21.51 -2.08 4.20
C ALA A 83 22.80 -1.87 5.01
N GLN A 84 23.30 -0.63 5.08
CA GLN A 84 24.47 -0.26 5.88
C GLN A 84 24.21 -0.46 7.39
N ALA A 85 23.04 -0.01 7.88
CA ALA A 85 22.64 -0.19 9.28
C ALA A 85 22.51 -1.69 9.65
N MET A 86 21.90 -2.48 8.77
CA MET A 86 21.79 -3.93 8.96
C MET A 86 23.17 -4.62 8.94
N GLN A 87 24.09 -4.19 8.07
CA GLN A 87 25.45 -4.73 8.02
C GLN A 87 26.22 -4.44 9.32
N ALA A 88 26.14 -3.23 9.84
CA ALA A 88 26.76 -2.87 11.11
C ALA A 88 26.24 -3.73 12.27
N PHE A 89 24.92 -3.93 12.36
CA PHE A 89 24.31 -4.80 13.37
C PHE A 89 24.75 -6.27 13.24
N THR A 90 24.85 -6.77 12.01
CA THR A 90 25.33 -8.14 11.74
C THR A 90 26.75 -8.35 12.22
N GLN A 91 27.63 -7.36 11.99
CA GLN A 91 29.01 -7.41 12.46
C GLN A 91 29.11 -7.43 14.01
N GLN A 92 28.26 -6.68 14.69
CA GLN A 92 28.23 -6.63 16.15
C GLN A 92 27.69 -7.92 16.79
N THR A 93 26.70 -8.56 16.16
CA THR A 93 26.01 -9.73 16.71
C THR A 93 26.53 -11.07 16.22
N GLY A 94 27.42 -11.09 15.21
CA GLY A 94 27.90 -12.31 14.57
C GLY A 94 26.83 -13.10 13.78
N ALA A 95 25.65 -12.52 13.55
CA ALA A 95 24.56 -13.17 12.85
C ALA A 95 24.82 -13.19 11.33
N ASP A 96 24.75 -14.37 10.70
CA ASP A 96 24.89 -14.51 9.24
C ASP A 96 23.55 -14.20 8.52
N LEU A 97 23.19 -12.92 8.50
CA LEU A 97 21.98 -12.44 7.83
C LEU A 97 22.14 -12.37 6.31
N ARG A 98 23.38 -12.31 5.78
CA ARG A 98 23.64 -12.20 4.32
C ARG A 98 23.27 -13.48 3.58
N VAL A 99 23.69 -14.65 4.09
CA VAL A 99 23.36 -15.94 3.50
C VAL A 99 21.84 -16.17 3.54
N ARG A 100 21.20 -15.77 4.62
CA ARG A 100 19.74 -15.88 4.75
C ARG A 100 19.00 -14.97 3.76
N ALA A 101 19.38 -13.72 3.63
CA ALA A 101 18.79 -12.76 2.69
C ALA A 101 19.04 -13.12 1.22
N SER A 102 20.09 -13.85 0.88
CA SER A 102 20.35 -14.28 -0.50
C SER A 102 19.45 -15.45 -0.94
N LYS A 103 19.02 -16.29 -0.01
CA LYS A 103 18.23 -17.51 -0.29
C LYS A 103 16.72 -17.29 -0.15
N PHE A 104 16.28 -16.38 0.70
CA PHE A 104 14.88 -16.22 1.06
C PHE A 104 14.36 -14.81 0.78
N ASN A 105 13.16 -14.70 0.20
CA ASN A 105 12.49 -13.44 -0.14
C ASN A 105 11.49 -12.97 0.93
N GLY A 106 11.46 -13.57 2.10
CA GLY A 106 10.52 -13.19 3.15
C GLY A 106 10.10 -14.36 4.04
N HIS A 107 9.04 -14.15 4.78
CA HIS A 107 8.49 -15.16 5.69
C HIS A 107 6.97 -15.25 5.57
N PHE A 108 6.43 -16.43 5.88
CA PHE A 108 5.01 -16.65 6.13
C PHE A 108 4.84 -17.02 7.61
N ALA A 109 4.08 -16.22 8.35
CA ALA A 109 3.90 -16.40 9.80
C ALA A 109 5.22 -16.61 10.57
N GLY A 110 6.27 -15.84 10.27
CA GLY A 110 7.59 -16.00 10.86
C GLY A 110 8.41 -17.21 10.35
N LEU A 111 7.86 -18.09 9.49
CA LEU A 111 8.62 -19.10 8.76
C LEU A 111 9.37 -18.43 7.61
N SER A 112 10.68 -18.23 7.76
CA SER A 112 11.54 -17.64 6.74
C SER A 112 11.92 -18.70 5.69
N LEU A 113 10.91 -19.22 4.95
CA LEU A 113 11.01 -20.34 4.01
C LEU A 113 10.59 -19.97 2.58
N ILE A 114 10.21 -18.71 2.30
CA ILE A 114 9.91 -18.28 0.93
C ILE A 114 11.22 -18.20 0.17
N ARG A 115 11.44 -19.18 -0.72
CA ARG A 115 12.69 -19.33 -1.48
C ARG A 115 12.68 -18.40 -2.69
N ARG A 116 13.83 -17.80 -2.96
CA ARG A 116 14.00 -16.88 -4.09
C ARG A 116 13.96 -17.61 -5.44
N ASP A 117 14.59 -18.77 -5.52
CA ASP A 117 14.68 -19.60 -6.72
C ASP A 117 13.35 -20.25 -7.14
N ALA A 118 12.40 -20.34 -6.21
CA ALA A 118 11.05 -20.81 -6.50
C ALA A 118 10.11 -19.74 -7.07
N GLN A 119 10.48 -18.45 -7.03
CA GLN A 119 9.64 -17.35 -7.50
C GLN A 119 9.81 -17.13 -9.02
N VAL A 120 8.69 -16.79 -9.71
CA VAL A 120 8.71 -16.48 -11.16
C VAL A 120 9.52 -15.21 -11.44
N ASP A 121 9.38 -14.21 -10.58
CA ASP A 121 10.12 -12.95 -10.68
C ASP A 121 10.84 -12.65 -9.35
N PRO A 122 12.06 -13.19 -9.17
CA PRO A 122 12.79 -13.10 -7.92
C PRO A 122 13.28 -11.67 -7.59
N ASP A 123 13.25 -10.75 -8.54
CA ASP A 123 13.67 -9.37 -8.36
C ASP A 123 12.50 -8.45 -7.93
N ARG A 124 11.25 -8.87 -8.11
CA ARG A 124 10.07 -8.23 -7.54
C ARG A 124 9.94 -8.58 -6.06
N ARG A 125 10.72 -7.92 -5.23
CA ARG A 125 10.88 -8.18 -3.80
C ARG A 125 10.56 -6.95 -2.95
N PRO A 126 10.26 -7.10 -1.64
CA PRO A 126 10.03 -5.99 -0.75
C PRO A 126 11.21 -5.01 -0.71
N ARG A 127 10.91 -3.73 -0.56
CA ARG A 127 11.86 -2.64 -0.40
C ARG A 127 11.99 -2.30 1.08
N HIS A 128 13.22 -2.40 1.63
CA HIS A 128 13.52 -2.11 3.03
C HIS A 128 13.71 -0.60 3.22
N VAL A 129 12.61 0.09 3.33
CA VAL A 129 12.49 1.52 3.61
C VAL A 129 11.43 1.67 4.69
N ASP A 130 11.78 2.27 5.80
CA ASP A 130 10.85 2.49 6.91
C ASP A 130 9.81 3.56 6.58
N GLN A 131 8.71 3.54 7.33
CA GLN A 131 7.61 4.47 7.07
C GLN A 131 7.98 5.95 7.24
N PRO A 132 8.79 6.38 8.24
CA PRO A 132 9.24 7.77 8.32
C PRO A 132 10.02 8.23 7.08
N ALA A 133 10.93 7.41 6.55
CA ALA A 133 11.67 7.72 5.33
C ALA A 133 10.74 7.80 4.12
N LEU A 134 9.77 6.88 4.01
CA LEU A 134 8.74 6.92 2.96
C LEU A 134 7.88 8.18 3.06
N GLU A 135 7.40 8.55 4.25
CA GLU A 135 6.62 9.77 4.46
C GLU A 135 7.41 11.02 4.06
N ALA A 136 8.69 11.09 4.40
CA ALA A 136 9.56 12.20 4.00
C ALA A 136 9.73 12.29 2.48
N MET A 137 9.93 11.16 1.78
CA MET A 137 10.02 11.12 0.31
C MET A 137 8.72 11.57 -0.36
N LEU A 138 7.58 11.09 0.13
CA LEU A 138 6.26 11.48 -0.39
C LEU A 138 5.96 12.96 -0.12
N ALA A 139 6.29 13.47 1.07
CA ALA A 139 6.13 14.88 1.40
C ALA A 139 6.99 15.79 0.50
N ALA A 140 8.25 15.41 0.25
CA ALA A 140 9.12 16.13 -0.68
C ALA A 140 8.57 16.13 -2.11
N ARG A 141 8.04 14.99 -2.58
CA ARG A 141 7.39 14.91 -3.89
C ARG A 141 6.12 15.74 -3.97
N ALA A 142 5.28 15.71 -2.94
CA ALA A 142 4.08 16.53 -2.85
C ALA A 142 4.43 18.03 -2.89
N GLN A 143 5.44 18.45 -2.15
CA GLN A 143 5.96 19.83 -2.17
C GLN A 143 6.47 20.24 -3.55
N ALA A 144 7.23 19.37 -4.22
CA ALA A 144 7.72 19.62 -5.59
C ALA A 144 6.59 19.78 -6.62
N LEU A 145 5.43 19.17 -6.38
CA LEU A 145 4.23 19.32 -7.19
C LEU A 145 3.34 20.51 -6.76
N GLY A 146 3.72 21.27 -5.74
CA GLY A 146 2.94 22.39 -5.23
C GLY A 146 1.66 22.01 -4.48
N ILE A 147 1.57 20.77 -3.96
CA ILE A 147 0.41 20.31 -3.19
C ILE A 147 0.36 21.01 -1.84
N GLU A 148 -0.77 21.63 -1.53
CA GLU A 148 -0.99 22.28 -0.25
C GLU A 148 -1.29 21.22 0.83
N VAL A 149 -0.46 21.15 1.88
CA VAL A 149 -0.65 20.28 3.05
C VAL A 149 -0.79 21.17 4.29
N ARG A 150 -1.99 21.21 4.87
CA ARG A 150 -2.28 21.93 6.11
C ARG A 150 -2.20 20.99 7.29
N ARG A 151 -1.18 21.16 8.12
CA ARG A 151 -1.04 20.44 9.40
C ARG A 151 -1.78 21.17 10.51
N GLU A 152 -2.03 20.46 11.63
CA GLU A 152 -2.83 20.95 12.75
C GLU A 152 -4.27 21.36 12.34
N HIS A 153 -4.80 20.67 11.33
CA HIS A 153 -6.17 20.84 10.84
C HIS A 153 -6.95 19.54 11.07
N GLU A 154 -7.68 19.49 12.19
CA GLU A 154 -8.49 18.33 12.56
C GLU A 154 -9.91 18.47 11.99
N ILE A 155 -10.35 17.52 11.17
CA ILE A 155 -11.69 17.50 10.59
C ILE A 155 -12.71 17.29 11.72
N THR A 156 -13.68 18.19 11.80
CA THR A 156 -14.74 18.24 12.83
C THR A 156 -16.14 18.09 12.25
N GLY A 157 -16.31 18.21 10.93
CA GLY A 157 -17.60 18.05 10.26
C GLY A 157 -17.44 17.72 8.78
N ILE A 158 -18.36 16.92 8.26
CA ILE A 158 -18.46 16.53 6.84
C ILE A 158 -19.93 16.56 6.46
N GLU A 159 -20.27 17.35 5.44
CA GLU A 159 -21.59 17.36 4.83
C GLU A 159 -21.43 17.11 3.33
N ALA A 160 -22.01 16.04 2.80
CA ALA A 160 -21.91 15.64 1.41
C ALA A 160 -23.28 15.53 0.77
N ASP A 161 -23.41 16.06 -0.46
CA ASP A 161 -24.58 15.95 -1.31
C ASP A 161 -24.21 15.59 -2.75
N ASP A 162 -25.14 15.71 -3.68
CA ASP A 162 -24.92 15.41 -5.09
C ASP A 162 -24.03 16.47 -5.80
N GLU A 163 -23.84 17.65 -5.20
CA GLU A 163 -23.07 18.75 -5.80
C GLU A 163 -21.63 18.80 -5.28
N GLY A 164 -21.39 18.42 -4.00
CA GLY A 164 -20.06 18.51 -3.41
C GLY A 164 -19.96 17.93 -2.01
N VAL A 165 -18.83 18.24 -1.36
CA VAL A 165 -18.55 17.87 0.03
C VAL A 165 -18.04 19.10 0.76
N GLU A 166 -18.78 19.58 1.77
CA GLU A 166 -18.27 20.59 2.72
C GLU A 166 -17.49 19.86 3.82
N VAL A 167 -16.24 20.27 4.02
CA VAL A 167 -15.35 19.76 5.08
C VAL A 167 -15.04 20.88 6.03
N SER A 168 -15.39 20.71 7.30
CA SER A 168 -15.12 21.63 8.39
C SER A 168 -13.97 21.11 9.27
N TRP A 169 -13.13 22.00 9.77
CA TRP A 169 -12.00 21.64 10.65
C TRP A 169 -11.81 22.65 11.78
N MET A 170 -11.06 22.22 12.79
CA MET A 170 -10.46 23.05 13.82
C MET A 170 -8.94 23.11 13.58
N SER A 171 -8.36 24.31 13.74
CA SER A 171 -6.92 24.55 13.65
C SER A 171 -6.47 25.55 14.74
N PRO A 172 -5.16 25.76 14.96
CA PRO A 172 -4.68 26.82 15.87
C PRO A 172 -5.17 28.22 15.51
N GLY A 173 -5.46 28.45 14.22
CA GLY A 173 -6.07 29.71 13.73
C GLY A 173 -7.58 29.78 13.92
N GLY A 174 -8.21 28.79 14.54
CA GLY A 174 -9.66 28.67 14.72
C GLY A 174 -10.34 27.75 13.72
N PRO A 175 -11.69 27.73 13.72
CA PRO A 175 -12.48 26.92 12.82
C PRO A 175 -12.37 27.40 11.37
N GLY A 176 -12.39 26.44 10.45
CA GLY A 176 -12.42 26.70 9.02
C GLY A 176 -13.30 25.70 8.29
N ARG A 177 -13.63 26.00 7.04
CA ARG A 177 -14.37 25.09 6.16
C ARG A 177 -14.02 25.32 4.70
N ILE A 178 -14.24 24.29 3.88
CA ILE A 178 -14.09 24.33 2.43
C ILE A 178 -15.10 23.42 1.77
N VAL A 179 -15.54 23.79 0.57
CA VAL A 179 -16.33 22.92 -0.30
C VAL A 179 -15.44 22.41 -1.42
N ALA A 180 -15.45 21.10 -1.65
CA ALA A 180 -14.74 20.42 -2.71
C ALA A 180 -15.67 19.50 -3.50
N ALA A 181 -15.27 19.08 -4.69
CA ALA A 181 -16.05 18.12 -5.46
C ALA A 181 -16.05 16.72 -4.82
N TYR A 182 -14.94 16.33 -4.17
CA TYR A 182 -14.77 15.02 -3.54
C TYR A 182 -13.92 15.09 -2.26
N LEU A 183 -14.09 14.07 -1.39
CA LEU A 183 -13.28 13.84 -0.19
C LEU A 183 -12.70 12.43 -0.22
N ILE A 184 -11.40 12.28 0.11
CA ILE A 184 -10.77 10.98 0.33
C ILE A 184 -10.31 10.87 1.79
N GLY A 185 -10.86 9.91 2.54
CA GLY A 185 -10.41 9.56 3.88
C GLY A 185 -9.20 8.62 3.83
N CYS A 186 -8.02 9.17 4.18
CA CYS A 186 -6.76 8.46 4.38
C CYS A 186 -6.26 8.61 5.83
N ASP A 187 -7.18 8.81 6.77
CA ASP A 187 -6.96 9.24 8.15
C ASP A 187 -6.77 8.06 9.14
N GLY A 188 -6.45 6.88 8.58
CA GLY A 188 -6.00 5.71 9.34
C GLY A 188 -7.13 4.90 9.98
N GLY A 189 -6.76 3.86 10.75
CA GLY A 189 -7.70 2.85 11.26
C GLY A 189 -8.80 3.39 12.18
N ARG A 190 -8.60 4.57 12.79
CA ARG A 190 -9.60 5.29 13.61
C ARG A 190 -10.39 6.32 12.82
N SER A 191 -10.34 6.28 11.50
CA SER A 191 -10.86 7.25 10.56
C SER A 191 -12.10 8.01 11.06
N THR A 192 -11.97 9.32 11.08
CA THR A 192 -13.05 10.29 11.34
C THR A 192 -13.98 10.35 10.14
N VAL A 193 -13.42 10.35 8.92
CA VAL A 193 -14.19 10.37 7.67
C VAL A 193 -15.11 9.15 7.59
N ARG A 194 -14.59 7.93 7.83
CA ARG A 194 -15.41 6.71 7.84
C ARG A 194 -16.59 6.79 8.79
N LYS A 195 -16.36 7.30 10.01
CA LYS A 195 -17.38 7.40 11.06
C LYS A 195 -18.41 8.48 10.79
N MET A 196 -17.97 9.67 10.34
CA MET A 196 -18.86 10.78 10.06
C MET A 196 -19.74 10.55 8.83
N CYS A 197 -19.26 9.73 7.88
CA CYS A 197 -20.01 9.36 6.68
C CYS A 197 -20.68 7.98 6.80
N ASP A 198 -20.81 7.41 7.99
CA ASP A 198 -21.54 6.16 8.31
C ASP A 198 -21.16 4.95 7.44
N PHE A 199 -19.88 4.84 7.05
CA PHE A 199 -19.41 3.62 6.37
C PHE A 199 -19.43 2.45 7.35
N ALA A 200 -20.15 1.38 6.98
CA ALA A 200 -20.11 0.12 7.72
C ALA A 200 -18.70 -0.46 7.74
N PHE A 201 -18.27 -0.94 8.90
CA PHE A 201 -16.91 -1.47 9.10
C PHE A 201 -16.96 -2.83 9.81
N PRO A 202 -17.57 -3.84 9.18
CA PRO A 202 -17.68 -5.18 9.75
C PRO A 202 -16.33 -5.87 9.88
N GLY A 203 -16.25 -6.86 10.76
CA GLY A 203 -15.05 -7.66 10.96
C GLY A 203 -15.02 -8.45 12.25
N THR A 204 -13.83 -8.75 12.75
CA THR A 204 -13.61 -9.56 13.94
C THR A 204 -13.16 -8.71 15.13
N GLU A 205 -13.59 -9.10 16.31
CA GLU A 205 -13.08 -8.51 17.55
C GLU A 205 -11.63 -8.96 17.81
N PRO A 206 -10.84 -8.12 18.51
CA PRO A 206 -9.45 -8.44 18.80
C PRO A 206 -9.31 -9.58 19.81
N THR A 207 -8.28 -10.41 19.62
CA THR A 207 -7.98 -11.55 20.46
C THR A 207 -6.59 -11.53 21.08
N LEU A 208 -5.70 -10.65 20.60
CA LEU A 208 -4.33 -10.53 21.10
C LEU A 208 -3.81 -9.09 20.97
N THR A 209 -2.66 -8.85 21.59
CA THR A 209 -1.94 -7.58 21.50
C THR A 209 -0.62 -7.76 20.75
N PHE A 210 -0.37 -6.87 19.81
CA PHE A 210 0.94 -6.68 19.17
C PHE A 210 1.70 -5.56 19.86
N TYR A 211 2.99 -5.77 20.04
CA TYR A 211 3.93 -4.75 20.50
C TYR A 211 5.07 -4.61 19.49
N GLN A 212 5.46 -3.39 19.23
CA GLN A 212 6.68 -3.07 18.51
C GLN A 212 7.43 -2.02 19.29
N ALA A 213 8.74 -2.21 19.46
CA ALA A 213 9.59 -1.28 20.17
C ALA A 213 10.98 -1.19 19.54
N THR A 214 11.65 -0.06 19.79
CA THR A 214 13.10 0.07 19.71
C THR A 214 13.59 0.30 21.13
N ALA A 215 14.45 -0.59 21.61
CA ALA A 215 14.89 -0.62 23.01
C ALA A 215 16.31 -1.19 23.11
N ASP A 216 17.01 -0.79 24.16
CA ASP A 216 18.25 -1.44 24.59
C ASP A 216 17.90 -2.54 25.58
N VAL A 217 18.44 -3.73 25.36
CA VAL A 217 18.17 -4.92 26.15
C VAL A 217 19.46 -5.40 26.78
N ASP A 218 19.45 -5.62 28.09
CA ASP A 218 20.55 -6.26 28.79
C ASP A 218 20.55 -7.76 28.46
N HIS A 219 21.73 -8.32 28.16
CA HIS A 219 21.89 -9.73 27.77
C HIS A 219 21.12 -10.12 26.50
N PRO A 220 21.27 -9.36 25.38
CA PRO A 220 20.51 -9.63 24.15
C PRO A 220 20.84 -11.01 23.53
N GLU A 221 21.96 -11.64 23.91
CA GLU A 221 22.32 -13.00 23.53
C GLU A 221 21.29 -14.06 23.97
N ARG A 222 20.49 -13.77 25.02
CA ARG A 222 19.39 -14.63 25.48
C ARG A 222 18.18 -14.61 24.55
N LEU A 223 18.11 -13.63 23.64
CA LEU A 223 17.01 -13.49 22.65
C LEU A 223 17.36 -14.12 21.29
N LEU A 224 18.48 -14.83 21.21
CA LEU A 224 18.88 -15.53 19.99
C LEU A 224 18.03 -16.79 19.73
N PRO A 225 17.86 -17.19 18.46
CA PRO A 225 18.43 -16.58 17.26
C PRO A 225 17.71 -15.29 16.85
N ILE A 226 18.42 -14.41 16.14
CA ILE A 226 17.86 -13.20 15.54
C ILE A 226 16.73 -13.56 14.57
N GLY A 227 15.64 -12.79 14.60
CA GLY A 227 14.44 -12.97 13.81
C GLY A 227 13.26 -13.50 14.61
N TRP A 228 12.34 -14.18 13.93
CA TRP A 228 11.10 -14.67 14.50
C TRP A 228 11.30 -15.92 15.36
N ASN A 229 10.86 -15.85 16.61
CA ASN A 229 10.90 -16.93 17.59
C ASN A 229 9.49 -17.18 18.11
N ARG A 230 8.99 -18.41 17.98
CA ARG A 230 7.76 -18.89 18.59
C ARG A 230 8.10 -19.74 19.80
N THR A 231 7.52 -19.41 20.95
CA THR A 231 7.66 -20.13 22.21
C THR A 231 6.32 -20.73 22.60
N GLU A 232 6.28 -21.47 23.69
CA GLU A 232 5.03 -21.96 24.32
C GLU A 232 4.18 -20.83 24.94
N ARG A 233 4.71 -19.61 25.01
CA ARG A 233 4.07 -18.47 25.69
C ARG A 233 3.66 -17.35 24.74
N GLY A 234 4.21 -17.35 23.52
CA GLY A 234 3.95 -16.29 22.54
C GLY A 234 4.94 -16.28 21.39
N VAL A 235 5.02 -15.15 20.73
CA VAL A 235 5.96 -14.94 19.63
C VAL A 235 6.74 -13.65 19.88
N PHE A 236 8.04 -13.69 19.63
CA PHE A 236 8.84 -12.46 19.58
C PHE A 236 9.77 -12.47 18.37
N CYS A 237 10.15 -11.28 17.93
CA CYS A 237 11.18 -11.08 16.93
C CYS A 237 12.19 -10.07 17.49
N TYR A 238 13.46 -10.48 17.51
CA TYR A 238 14.59 -9.62 17.87
C TYR A 238 15.46 -9.34 16.64
N GLY A 239 15.75 -8.07 16.39
CA GLY A 239 16.49 -7.67 15.18
C GLY A 239 15.75 -7.94 13.84
N PRO A 240 16.43 -7.88 12.67
CA PRO A 240 17.83 -7.51 12.41
C PRO A 240 18.12 -5.98 12.44
N VAL A 241 17.08 -5.15 12.67
CA VAL A 241 17.30 -3.72 12.92
C VAL A 241 17.77 -3.56 14.37
N PRO A 242 18.80 -2.75 14.65
CA PRO A 242 19.32 -2.56 16.00
C PRO A 242 18.22 -2.20 17.00
N GLY A 243 18.19 -2.88 18.14
CA GLY A 243 17.24 -2.66 19.24
C GLY A 243 15.78 -2.98 18.92
N ARG A 244 15.47 -3.49 17.72
CA ARG A 244 14.09 -3.79 17.34
C ARG A 244 13.57 -5.00 18.06
N LEU A 245 12.40 -4.81 18.69
CA LEU A 245 11.56 -5.85 19.28
C LEU A 245 10.18 -5.83 18.61
N PHE A 246 9.65 -7.01 18.32
CA PHE A 246 8.26 -7.19 17.95
C PHE A 246 7.72 -8.40 18.72
N MET A 247 6.57 -8.26 19.36
CA MET A 247 6.02 -9.30 20.24
C MET A 247 4.53 -9.48 19.99
N LEU A 248 4.08 -10.74 20.09
CA LEU A 248 2.66 -11.12 20.12
C LEU A 248 2.34 -11.70 21.48
N ASP A 249 1.44 -11.02 22.14
CA ASP A 249 0.90 -11.44 23.42
C ASP A 249 -0.51 -12.01 23.20
N PHE A 250 -0.65 -13.30 23.41
CA PHE A 250 -1.91 -14.04 23.25
C PHE A 250 -2.78 -14.03 24.53
N THR A 251 -2.44 -13.25 25.54
CA THR A 251 -3.25 -13.15 26.76
C THR A 251 -4.54 -12.35 26.56
N GLY A 252 -4.64 -11.58 25.48
CA GLY A 252 -5.83 -10.82 25.14
C GLY A 252 -5.53 -9.49 24.43
N PRO A 253 -6.58 -8.73 24.09
CA PRO A 253 -6.44 -7.40 23.53
C PRO A 253 -5.94 -6.41 24.61
N PRO A 254 -5.34 -5.26 24.21
CA PRO A 254 -4.86 -4.27 25.17
C PRO A 254 -6.01 -3.67 25.96
N ALA A 255 -5.88 -3.66 27.29
CA ALA A 255 -6.91 -3.13 28.19
C ALA A 255 -7.15 -1.62 27.98
N ASN A 256 -6.09 -0.85 27.73
CA ASN A 256 -6.16 0.56 27.36
C ASN A 256 -5.27 0.83 26.14
N ARG A 257 -5.91 1.03 24.99
CA ARG A 257 -5.21 1.30 23.72
C ARG A 257 -4.53 2.67 23.66
N ASP A 258 -5.01 3.60 24.46
CA ASP A 258 -4.62 5.01 24.37
C ASP A 258 -3.56 5.40 25.40
N ALA A 259 -3.33 4.58 26.41
CA ALA A 259 -2.26 4.80 27.37
C ALA A 259 -0.87 4.70 26.68
N PRO A 260 0.09 5.54 27.06
CA PRO A 260 1.47 5.38 26.61
C PRO A 260 2.01 3.98 26.93
N VAL A 261 2.79 3.42 26.02
CA VAL A 261 3.51 2.17 26.26
C VAL A 261 4.74 2.48 27.09
N THR A 262 4.89 1.81 28.25
CA THR A 262 6.01 2.05 29.16
C THR A 262 7.14 1.05 28.95
N ARG A 263 8.33 1.38 29.46
CA ARG A 263 9.49 0.50 29.47
C ARG A 263 9.20 -0.80 30.22
N GLU A 264 8.54 -0.69 31.37
CA GLU A 264 8.15 -1.79 32.23
C GLU A 264 7.18 -2.73 31.52
N GLU A 265 6.21 -2.20 30.77
CA GLU A 265 5.27 -2.98 29.97
C GLU A 265 6.02 -3.78 28.88
N ILE A 266 6.94 -3.15 28.14
CA ILE A 266 7.73 -3.83 27.12
C ILE A 266 8.61 -4.92 27.73
N GLU A 267 9.26 -4.65 28.87
CA GLU A 267 10.07 -5.64 29.59
C GLU A 267 9.24 -6.84 30.04
N GLU A 268 8.06 -6.61 30.62
CA GLU A 268 7.16 -7.66 31.09
C GLU A 268 6.69 -8.55 29.93
N VAL A 269 6.24 -7.92 28.82
CA VAL A 269 5.78 -8.65 27.64
C VAL A 269 6.93 -9.42 26.98
N LEU A 270 8.13 -8.85 26.92
CA LEU A 270 9.30 -9.53 26.36
C LEU A 270 9.68 -10.75 27.21
N ARG A 271 9.71 -10.65 28.54
CA ARG A 271 9.93 -11.79 29.43
C ARG A 271 8.86 -12.87 29.28
N ARG A 272 7.59 -12.45 29.19
CA ARG A 272 6.47 -13.38 29.02
C ARG A 272 6.56 -14.13 27.70
N THR A 273 6.75 -13.42 26.59
CA THR A 273 6.74 -14.03 25.26
C THR A 273 8.02 -14.80 24.93
N SER A 274 9.18 -14.36 25.40
CA SER A 274 10.45 -15.05 25.18
C SER A 274 10.72 -16.18 26.18
N GLY A 275 10.16 -16.09 27.39
CA GLY A 275 10.50 -16.97 28.49
C GLY A 275 11.89 -16.71 29.09
N GLN A 276 12.55 -15.61 28.70
CA GLN A 276 13.91 -15.26 29.11
C GLN A 276 13.90 -14.18 30.20
N ASP A 277 14.84 -14.28 31.14
CA ASP A 277 15.08 -13.22 32.13
C ASP A 277 15.99 -12.15 31.51
N VAL A 278 15.35 -11.18 30.88
CA VAL A 278 16.01 -10.03 30.23
C VAL A 278 15.45 -8.72 30.80
N ARG A 279 16.25 -7.66 30.75
CA ARG A 279 15.84 -6.31 31.14
C ARG A 279 15.87 -5.38 29.94
N VAL A 280 14.92 -4.46 29.91
CA VAL A 280 14.93 -3.32 28.98
C VAL A 280 15.58 -2.14 29.69
N SER A 281 16.83 -1.84 29.36
CA SER A 281 17.59 -0.76 30.00
C SER A 281 17.17 0.64 29.51
N ALA A 282 16.80 0.77 28.22
CA ALA A 282 16.23 1.99 27.65
C ALA A 282 15.14 1.67 26.63
N LEU A 283 14.08 2.49 26.63
CA LEU A 283 13.02 2.45 25.61
C LEU A 283 13.08 3.72 24.77
N HIS A 284 13.33 3.57 23.48
CA HIS A 284 13.45 4.70 22.53
C HIS A 284 12.13 5.00 21.83
N ALA A 285 11.39 3.96 21.43
CA ALA A 285 10.07 4.08 20.84
C ALA A 285 9.27 2.80 21.08
N ALA A 286 7.97 2.92 21.26
CA ALA A 286 7.07 1.77 21.36
C ALA A 286 5.67 2.10 20.82
N SER A 287 5.02 1.04 20.34
CA SER A 287 3.62 1.07 19.92
C SER A 287 2.97 -0.26 20.30
N ARG A 288 1.67 -0.23 20.60
CA ARG A 288 0.85 -1.45 20.73
C ARG A 288 -0.44 -1.30 19.96
N TRP A 289 -0.96 -2.40 19.47
CA TRP A 289 -2.25 -2.48 18.79
C TRP A 289 -2.84 -3.88 18.86
N ALA A 290 -4.07 -4.03 18.47
CA ALA A 290 -4.80 -5.28 18.48
C ALA A 290 -4.89 -5.91 17.08
N ASP A 291 -5.28 -7.20 17.03
CA ASP A 291 -5.40 -7.99 15.80
C ASP A 291 -6.79 -7.88 15.13
N ASN A 292 -7.61 -6.90 15.51
CA ASN A 292 -8.91 -6.75 14.87
C ASN A 292 -8.76 -6.62 13.35
N THR A 293 -9.60 -7.38 12.64
CA THR A 293 -9.63 -7.40 11.17
C THR A 293 -10.98 -6.87 10.72
N ARG A 294 -10.97 -5.73 10.01
CA ARG A 294 -12.19 -5.06 9.56
C ARG A 294 -12.01 -4.54 8.15
N LEU A 295 -13.08 -4.58 7.35
CA LEU A 295 -13.12 -4.12 5.97
C LEU A 295 -14.45 -3.42 5.72
N VAL A 296 -14.42 -2.24 5.09
CA VAL A 296 -15.66 -1.56 4.68
C VAL A 296 -16.40 -2.35 3.59
N ASP A 297 -17.71 -2.25 3.58
CA ASP A 297 -18.54 -2.91 2.56
C ASP A 297 -18.36 -2.25 1.20
N THR A 298 -18.14 -0.95 1.18
CA THR A 298 -17.84 -0.17 -0.02
C THR A 298 -16.73 0.84 0.27
N TYR A 299 -15.90 1.12 -0.74
CA TYR A 299 -14.84 2.13 -0.66
C TYR A 299 -15.33 3.53 -1.06
N ARG A 300 -16.58 3.64 -1.50
CA ARG A 300 -17.20 4.88 -1.95
C ARG A 300 -18.63 4.99 -1.43
N GLN A 301 -18.99 6.19 -0.95
CA GLN A 301 -20.37 6.63 -0.73
C GLN A 301 -20.53 8.02 -1.33
N GLY A 302 -21.31 8.14 -2.40
CA GLY A 302 -21.47 9.39 -3.11
C GLY A 302 -20.14 10.00 -3.56
N ARG A 303 -19.78 11.13 -2.98
CA ARG A 303 -18.54 11.89 -3.25
C ARG A 303 -17.41 11.63 -2.26
N VAL A 304 -17.61 10.73 -1.30
CA VAL A 304 -16.62 10.39 -0.28
C VAL A 304 -16.02 9.02 -0.57
N PHE A 305 -14.68 8.94 -0.51
CA PHE A 305 -13.89 7.73 -0.71
C PHE A 305 -13.07 7.41 0.53
N LEU A 306 -12.71 6.15 0.71
CA LEU A 306 -11.79 5.69 1.74
C LEU A 306 -10.62 4.94 1.10
N ALA A 307 -9.41 5.11 1.65
CA ALA A 307 -8.21 4.40 1.22
C ALA A 307 -7.32 4.03 2.41
N GLY A 308 -6.59 2.93 2.28
CA GLY A 308 -5.71 2.42 3.32
C GLY A 308 -6.45 2.02 4.60
N ASP A 309 -5.83 2.24 5.76
CA ASP A 309 -6.37 1.82 7.05
C ASP A 309 -7.75 2.46 7.37
N ALA A 310 -8.15 3.53 6.68
CA ALA A 310 -9.51 4.06 6.78
C ALA A 310 -10.55 3.09 6.22
N ALA A 311 -10.19 2.32 5.20
CA ALA A 311 -11.06 1.33 4.54
C ALA A 311 -10.88 -0.10 5.10
N HIS A 312 -9.67 -0.45 5.57
CA HIS A 312 -9.34 -1.79 6.05
C HIS A 312 -8.28 -1.79 7.14
N VAL A 313 -8.47 -2.60 8.15
CA VAL A 313 -7.46 -2.86 9.19
C VAL A 313 -7.30 -4.36 9.37
N HIS A 314 -6.09 -4.79 9.65
CA HIS A 314 -5.76 -6.19 9.85
C HIS A 314 -4.48 -6.34 10.67
N SER A 315 -4.17 -7.57 11.06
CA SER A 315 -2.91 -7.93 11.70
C SER A 315 -1.70 -7.52 10.84
N PRO A 316 -0.61 -7.01 11.44
CA PRO A 316 0.57 -6.55 10.70
C PRO A 316 1.39 -7.69 10.09
N PHE A 317 0.98 -8.96 10.29
CA PHE A 317 1.70 -10.10 9.71
C PHE A 317 1.77 -10.04 8.20
N GLY A 318 2.98 -10.29 7.69
CA GLY A 318 3.30 -10.19 6.27
C GLY A 318 3.62 -8.79 5.78
N GLY A 319 3.44 -7.74 6.61
CA GLY A 319 3.78 -6.36 6.25
C GLY A 319 2.99 -5.79 5.07
N GLN A 320 1.76 -6.31 4.82
CA GLN A 320 1.01 -6.00 3.60
C GLN A 320 0.17 -4.72 3.68
N GLY A 321 -0.16 -4.22 4.90
CA GLY A 321 -1.12 -3.12 5.08
C GLY A 321 -0.69 -1.81 4.39
N LEU A 322 0.55 -1.39 4.57
CA LEU A 322 1.08 -0.19 3.92
C LEU A 322 1.01 -0.32 2.39
N SER A 323 1.41 -1.47 1.85
CA SER A 323 1.38 -1.74 0.41
C SER A 323 -0.04 -1.75 -0.14
N LEU A 324 -0.98 -2.34 0.60
CA LEU A 324 -2.40 -2.37 0.23
C LEU A 324 -2.96 -0.96 0.11
N GLY A 325 -2.70 -0.09 1.11
CA GLY A 325 -3.16 1.30 1.10
C GLY A 325 -2.50 2.17 0.02
N LEU A 326 -1.20 2.00 -0.25
CA LEU A 326 -0.52 2.70 -1.35
C LEU A 326 -1.12 2.32 -2.71
N LEU A 327 -1.48 1.05 -2.89
CA LEU A 327 -2.13 0.59 -4.12
C LEU A 327 -3.60 1.05 -4.22
N ASP A 328 -4.28 1.30 -3.10
CA ASP A 328 -5.59 1.97 -3.12
C ASP A 328 -5.46 3.39 -3.68
N ALA A 329 -4.49 4.16 -3.17
CA ALA A 329 -4.21 5.51 -3.64
C ALA A 329 -3.85 5.54 -5.13
N ALA A 330 -2.96 4.64 -5.57
CA ALA A 330 -2.56 4.54 -6.97
C ALA A 330 -3.71 4.14 -7.91
N ASN A 331 -4.64 3.29 -7.45
CA ASN A 331 -5.80 2.87 -8.23
C ASN A 331 -6.88 3.96 -8.32
N LEU A 332 -7.16 4.64 -7.21
CA LEU A 332 -8.20 5.68 -7.13
C LEU A 332 -7.78 6.98 -7.82
N GLY A 333 -6.53 7.43 -7.58
CA GLY A 333 -6.12 8.80 -7.88
C GLY A 333 -6.27 9.16 -9.36
N TRP A 334 -5.78 8.33 -10.28
CA TRP A 334 -5.90 8.60 -11.70
C TRP A 334 -7.37 8.53 -12.20
N LYS A 335 -8.18 7.60 -11.65
CA LYS A 335 -9.59 7.47 -12.02
C LYS A 335 -10.39 8.71 -11.62
N LEU A 336 -10.19 9.15 -10.40
CA LEU A 336 -10.86 10.34 -9.88
C LEU A 336 -10.42 11.60 -10.64
N ALA A 337 -9.12 11.74 -10.92
CA ALA A 337 -8.61 12.85 -11.73
C ALA A 337 -9.20 12.85 -13.15
N ALA A 338 -9.32 11.70 -13.81
CA ALA A 338 -9.92 11.59 -15.13
C ALA A 338 -11.40 12.00 -15.15
N VAL A 339 -12.14 11.66 -14.10
CA VAL A 339 -13.55 12.09 -13.94
C VAL A 339 -13.64 13.60 -13.68
N ILE A 340 -12.77 14.15 -12.84
CA ILE A 340 -12.74 15.60 -12.55
C ILE A 340 -12.44 16.42 -13.80
N ARG A 341 -11.52 15.97 -14.66
CA ARG A 341 -11.25 16.62 -15.96
C ARG A 341 -12.39 16.49 -16.96
N GLY A 342 -13.36 15.61 -16.73
CA GLY A 342 -14.42 15.28 -17.68
C GLY A 342 -13.98 14.32 -18.79
N ASP A 343 -12.78 13.72 -18.69
CA ASP A 343 -12.29 12.73 -19.66
C ASP A 343 -13.07 11.41 -19.55
N MET A 344 -13.51 11.05 -18.34
CA MET A 344 -14.19 9.79 -18.07
C MET A 344 -15.50 10.02 -17.34
N PRO A 345 -16.51 9.19 -17.59
CA PRO A 345 -17.78 9.25 -16.86
C PRO A 345 -17.61 8.82 -15.40
N GLU A 346 -18.47 9.31 -14.52
CA GLU A 346 -18.43 9.02 -13.09
C GLU A 346 -18.57 7.52 -12.77
N SER A 347 -19.15 6.74 -13.69
CA SER A 347 -19.24 5.27 -13.57
C SER A 347 -17.87 4.59 -13.48
N LEU A 348 -16.79 5.20 -13.96
CA LEU A 348 -15.43 4.71 -13.77
C LEU A 348 -15.09 4.51 -12.29
N LEU A 349 -15.59 5.40 -11.41
CA LEU A 349 -15.30 5.37 -9.97
C LEU A 349 -15.87 4.14 -9.26
N ALA A 350 -16.90 3.50 -9.81
CA ALA A 350 -17.43 2.24 -9.27
C ALA A 350 -16.40 1.10 -9.36
N THR A 351 -15.47 1.16 -10.32
CA THR A 351 -14.40 0.17 -10.46
C THR A 351 -13.40 0.19 -9.30
N TYR A 352 -13.32 1.27 -8.53
CA TYR A 352 -12.43 1.35 -7.37
C TYR A 352 -12.79 0.30 -6.31
N THR A 353 -14.04 0.27 -5.86
CA THR A 353 -14.50 -0.76 -4.93
C THR A 353 -14.40 -2.16 -5.54
N ALA A 354 -14.81 -2.32 -6.80
CA ALA A 354 -14.80 -3.61 -7.48
C ALA A 354 -13.39 -4.21 -7.62
N GLU A 355 -12.38 -3.38 -7.84
CA GLU A 355 -10.99 -3.82 -7.99
C GLU A 355 -10.27 -3.96 -6.64
N ARG A 356 -10.47 -3.04 -5.69
CA ARG A 356 -9.64 -2.98 -4.48
C ARG A 356 -10.19 -3.80 -3.31
N ARG A 357 -11.51 -3.86 -3.15
CA ARG A 357 -12.11 -4.59 -2.04
C ARG A 357 -11.80 -6.10 -2.05
N PRO A 358 -11.87 -6.84 -3.18
CA PRO A 358 -11.50 -8.26 -3.20
C PRO A 358 -10.03 -8.50 -2.85
N VAL A 359 -9.11 -7.61 -3.26
CA VAL A 359 -7.70 -7.68 -2.89
C VAL A 359 -7.52 -7.51 -1.38
N ALA A 360 -8.18 -6.52 -0.79
CA ALA A 360 -8.15 -6.34 0.67
C ALA A 360 -8.72 -7.57 1.41
N GLU A 361 -9.82 -8.13 0.95
CA GLU A 361 -10.43 -9.33 1.54
C GLU A 361 -9.46 -10.52 1.55
N ALA A 362 -8.73 -10.74 0.44
CA ALA A 362 -7.70 -11.78 0.34
C ALA A 362 -6.54 -11.52 1.32
N VAL A 363 -6.06 -10.27 1.44
CA VAL A 363 -5.01 -9.89 2.41
C VAL A 363 -5.48 -10.12 3.85
N LEU A 364 -6.73 -9.73 4.17
CA LEU A 364 -7.29 -9.92 5.50
C LEU A 364 -7.43 -11.41 5.85
N ALA A 365 -7.83 -12.24 4.89
CA ALA A 365 -7.90 -13.70 5.07
C ALA A 365 -6.51 -14.30 5.30
N ASN A 366 -5.50 -13.89 4.49
CA ASN A 366 -4.12 -14.30 4.64
C ASN A 366 -3.56 -13.95 6.03
N THR A 367 -3.74 -12.70 6.48
CA THR A 367 -3.20 -12.28 7.79
C THR A 367 -3.86 -13.01 8.96
N ARG A 368 -5.16 -13.32 8.88
CA ARG A 368 -5.85 -14.17 9.87
C ARG A 368 -5.27 -15.60 9.90
N ALA A 369 -4.99 -16.19 8.72
CA ALA A 369 -4.38 -17.51 8.64
C ALA A 369 -2.98 -17.52 9.29
N GLN A 370 -2.18 -16.48 9.05
CA GLN A 370 -0.87 -16.34 9.68
C GLN A 370 -0.96 -16.24 11.20
N VAL A 371 -1.89 -15.44 11.74
CA VAL A 371 -2.12 -15.34 13.19
C VAL A 371 -2.54 -16.68 13.78
N ALA A 372 -3.40 -17.44 13.09
CA ALA A 372 -3.89 -18.73 13.57
C ALA A 372 -2.75 -19.73 13.81
N ILE A 373 -1.79 -19.83 12.88
CA ILE A 373 -0.66 -20.76 13.01
C ILE A 373 0.48 -20.27 13.91
N LEU A 374 0.40 -19.03 14.37
CA LEU A 374 1.37 -18.46 15.32
C LEU A 374 0.98 -18.71 16.79
N ARG A 375 -0.28 -19.05 17.06
CA ARG A 375 -0.75 -19.32 18.42
C ARG A 375 0.14 -20.35 19.13
N PRO A 376 0.42 -20.17 20.44
CA PRO A 376 1.36 -21.03 21.18
C PRO A 376 0.76 -22.38 21.59
N ASP A 377 -0.38 -22.77 21.05
CA ASP A 377 -1.03 -24.05 21.34
C ASP A 377 -0.47 -25.21 20.45
N PRO A 378 -0.64 -26.48 20.89
CA PRO A 378 -0.11 -27.65 20.16
C PRO A 378 -0.71 -27.84 18.77
N GLN A 379 -2.02 -27.53 18.57
CA GLN A 379 -2.71 -27.70 17.29
C GLN A 379 -2.15 -26.72 16.25
N SER A 380 -1.98 -25.45 16.61
CA SER A 380 -1.35 -24.44 15.78
C SER A 380 0.11 -24.79 15.47
N GLY A 381 0.84 -25.38 16.43
CA GLY A 381 2.18 -25.93 16.25
C GLY A 381 2.22 -27.01 15.18
N ALA A 382 1.37 -28.03 15.29
CA ALA A 382 1.29 -29.12 14.32
C ALA A 382 0.94 -28.63 12.90
N MET A 383 -0.01 -27.67 12.78
CA MET A 383 -0.35 -27.06 11.51
C MET A 383 0.83 -26.26 10.92
N ARG A 384 1.55 -25.53 11.76
CA ARG A 384 2.75 -24.78 11.34
C ARG A 384 3.84 -25.69 10.80
N ASP A 385 4.09 -26.85 11.45
CA ASP A 385 5.07 -27.84 11.01
C ASP A 385 4.66 -28.47 9.67
N LEU A 386 3.36 -28.72 9.49
CA LEU A 386 2.84 -29.20 8.21
C LEU A 386 3.06 -28.17 7.09
N ILE A 387 2.72 -26.90 7.34
CA ILE A 387 2.94 -25.82 6.36
C ILE A 387 4.43 -25.67 6.04
N ALA A 388 5.32 -25.76 7.04
CA ALA A 388 6.76 -25.71 6.80
C ALA A 388 7.23 -26.82 5.84
N LYS A 389 6.72 -28.05 6.00
CA LYS A 389 7.02 -29.16 5.07
C LYS A 389 6.41 -28.95 3.68
N LEU A 390 5.20 -28.41 3.60
CA LEU A 390 4.56 -28.11 2.32
C LEU A 390 5.33 -27.01 1.54
N MET A 391 5.99 -26.08 2.22
CA MET A 391 6.81 -25.06 1.57
C MET A 391 8.10 -25.61 0.93
N ASP A 392 8.45 -26.88 1.12
CA ASP A 392 9.52 -27.55 0.36
C ASP A 392 9.14 -27.80 -1.09
N PHE A 393 7.84 -27.85 -1.42
CA PHE A 393 7.36 -27.97 -2.79
C PHE A 393 7.38 -26.61 -3.50
N ASP A 394 7.94 -26.56 -4.71
CA ASP A 394 8.13 -25.31 -5.47
C ASP A 394 6.82 -24.58 -5.75
N ASP A 395 5.77 -25.30 -6.14
CA ASP A 395 4.48 -24.70 -6.44
C ASP A 395 3.82 -24.07 -5.20
N VAL A 396 3.93 -24.72 -4.04
CA VAL A 396 3.43 -24.18 -2.77
C VAL A 396 4.26 -22.98 -2.35
N ASN A 397 5.58 -23.08 -2.47
CA ASN A 397 6.49 -21.99 -2.13
C ASN A 397 6.24 -20.74 -2.98
N ARG A 398 6.09 -20.94 -4.29
CA ARG A 398 5.75 -19.90 -5.26
C ARG A 398 4.40 -19.26 -4.91
N TYR A 399 3.34 -20.06 -4.73
CA TYR A 399 2.01 -19.57 -4.37
C TYR A 399 2.05 -18.68 -3.12
N ILE A 400 2.71 -19.16 -2.05
CA ILE A 400 2.84 -18.39 -0.80
C ILE A 400 3.66 -17.12 -1.03
N GLY A 401 4.77 -17.19 -1.77
CA GLY A 401 5.61 -16.03 -2.07
C GLY A 401 4.87 -14.96 -2.88
N GLU A 402 4.15 -15.35 -3.92
CA GLU A 402 3.34 -14.45 -4.74
C GLU A 402 2.18 -13.82 -3.95
N MET A 403 1.51 -14.60 -3.09
CA MET A 403 0.47 -14.10 -2.19
C MET A 403 1.03 -13.07 -1.19
N MET A 404 2.24 -13.30 -0.65
CA MET A 404 2.88 -12.38 0.29
C MET A 404 3.38 -11.10 -0.36
N THR A 405 3.88 -11.17 -1.58
CA THR A 405 4.35 -10.01 -2.36
C THR A 405 3.22 -9.29 -3.09
N GLY A 406 2.10 -9.97 -3.33
CA GLY A 406 0.96 -9.49 -4.11
C GLY A 406 1.18 -9.54 -5.63
N VAL A 407 2.32 -10.05 -6.14
CA VAL A 407 2.65 -10.02 -7.58
C VAL A 407 1.69 -10.84 -8.44
N SER A 408 0.98 -11.82 -7.84
CA SER A 408 -0.09 -12.57 -8.51
C SER A 408 -1.44 -11.84 -8.54
N MET A 409 -1.53 -10.64 -7.94
CA MET A 409 -2.76 -9.85 -7.92
C MET A 409 -3.24 -9.57 -9.34
N ARG A 410 -4.52 -9.80 -9.58
CA ARG A 410 -5.19 -9.55 -10.85
C ARG A 410 -6.56 -8.93 -10.59
N TYR A 411 -6.85 -7.82 -11.28
CA TYR A 411 -8.20 -7.25 -11.30
C TYR A 411 -9.06 -7.97 -12.33
N GLU A 412 -10.30 -8.21 -12.01
CA GLU A 412 -11.28 -8.74 -12.95
C GLU A 412 -11.83 -7.60 -13.83
N LEU A 413 -11.08 -7.24 -14.87
CA LEU A 413 -11.44 -6.12 -15.74
C LEU A 413 -12.54 -6.47 -16.74
N VAL A 414 -12.66 -7.72 -17.15
CA VAL A 414 -13.61 -8.19 -18.18
C VAL A 414 -14.22 -9.51 -17.71
N ALA A 415 -15.54 -9.64 -17.88
CA ALA A 415 -16.28 -10.86 -17.52
C ALA A 415 -16.08 -12.04 -18.51
N SER A 416 -15.23 -11.91 -19.55
CA SER A 416 -15.07 -12.95 -20.56
C SER A 416 -13.85 -13.85 -20.30
N ALA A 417 -14.04 -15.16 -20.49
CA ALA A 417 -12.99 -16.17 -20.48
C ALA A 417 -11.95 -15.98 -21.61
N GLU A 418 -12.16 -15.05 -22.51
CA GLU A 418 -11.35 -14.78 -23.70
C GLU A 418 -10.24 -13.75 -23.51
N SER A 419 -10.11 -13.13 -22.33
CA SER A 419 -9.03 -12.17 -22.09
C SER A 419 -7.72 -12.88 -21.77
N HIS A 420 -6.60 -12.40 -22.37
CA HIS A 420 -5.26 -12.90 -22.08
C HIS A 420 -4.99 -12.94 -20.56
N PRO A 421 -4.29 -13.96 -20.02
CA PRO A 421 -4.03 -14.12 -18.58
C PRO A 421 -3.34 -12.92 -17.91
N ASP A 422 -2.60 -12.13 -18.66
CA ASP A 422 -1.92 -10.93 -18.16
C ASP A 422 -2.86 -9.74 -17.96
N VAL A 423 -4.01 -9.70 -18.63
CA VAL A 423 -4.98 -8.60 -18.48
C VAL A 423 -5.52 -8.57 -17.06
N GLY A 424 -5.45 -7.41 -16.44
CA GLY A 424 -5.80 -7.18 -15.03
C GLY A 424 -4.61 -7.29 -14.07
N ARG A 425 -3.46 -7.82 -14.49
CA ARG A 425 -2.22 -7.81 -13.68
C ARG A 425 -1.54 -6.45 -13.74
N LEU A 426 -0.70 -6.15 -12.75
CA LEU A 426 0.18 -4.97 -12.79
C LEU A 426 1.48 -5.33 -13.51
N ALA A 427 1.81 -4.55 -14.53
CA ALA A 427 3.07 -4.69 -15.27
C ALA A 427 4.26 -4.43 -14.34
N GLY A 428 5.37 -5.09 -14.59
CA GLY A 428 6.65 -4.81 -13.95
C GLY A 428 7.35 -3.59 -14.60
N ASP A 429 8.47 -3.20 -14.02
CA ASP A 429 9.31 -2.12 -14.56
C ASP A 429 10.22 -2.66 -15.67
N TRP A 430 9.64 -2.90 -16.83
CA TRP A 430 10.35 -3.49 -17.95
C TRP A 430 11.40 -2.54 -18.53
N GLN A 431 12.58 -3.07 -18.87
CA GLN A 431 13.56 -2.32 -19.63
C GLN A 431 13.13 -2.28 -21.11
N LEU A 432 13.06 -1.07 -21.65
CA LEU A 432 12.69 -0.82 -23.04
C LEU A 432 13.91 -0.98 -23.97
N SER A 433 13.67 -1.06 -25.28
CA SER A 433 14.71 -1.27 -26.29
C SER A 433 15.78 -0.17 -26.35
N ASP A 434 15.46 1.03 -25.88
CA ASP A 434 16.39 2.16 -25.76
C ASP A 434 17.19 2.17 -24.44
N GLY A 435 16.99 1.16 -23.59
CA GLY A 435 17.65 1.03 -22.29
C GLY A 435 16.96 1.77 -21.15
N THR A 436 15.92 2.57 -21.41
CA THR A 436 15.11 3.22 -20.36
C THR A 436 14.17 2.22 -19.69
N TYR A 437 13.57 2.60 -18.56
CA TYR A 437 12.60 1.78 -17.88
C TYR A 437 11.18 2.27 -18.12
N LEU A 438 10.23 1.34 -18.20
CA LEU A 438 8.82 1.61 -18.45
C LEU A 438 8.27 2.65 -17.46
N PHE A 439 8.59 2.53 -16.18
CA PHE A 439 8.04 3.43 -15.16
C PHE A 439 8.61 4.84 -15.22
N ASP A 440 9.78 5.04 -15.81
CA ASP A 440 10.32 6.37 -16.08
C ASP A 440 9.46 7.11 -17.12
N ALA A 441 8.87 6.38 -18.06
CA ALA A 441 7.92 6.93 -19.04
C ALA A 441 6.51 7.19 -18.48
N MET A 442 6.21 6.71 -17.26
CA MET A 442 4.89 6.83 -16.60
C MET A 442 4.84 7.90 -15.50
N GLN A 443 5.92 8.69 -15.30
CA GLN A 443 6.02 9.66 -14.21
C GLN A 443 5.04 10.83 -14.29
N ASP A 444 4.47 11.08 -15.45
CA ASP A 444 3.48 12.13 -15.69
C ASP A 444 2.01 11.70 -15.44
N GLY A 445 1.80 10.47 -14.97
CA GLY A 445 0.46 9.98 -14.63
C GLY A 445 -0.39 9.52 -15.81
N ARG A 446 0.18 9.45 -17.04
CA ARG A 446 -0.53 8.91 -18.22
C ARG A 446 -0.47 7.39 -18.28
N GLY A 447 -1.45 6.79 -18.97
CA GLY A 447 -1.34 5.42 -19.45
C GLY A 447 -0.26 5.28 -20.54
N VAL A 448 0.10 4.03 -20.84
CA VAL A 448 1.11 3.74 -21.87
C VAL A 448 0.59 2.68 -22.84
N LEU A 449 0.75 2.95 -24.13
CA LEU A 449 0.64 1.94 -25.18
C LEU A 449 2.05 1.58 -25.66
N LEU A 450 2.46 0.33 -25.38
CA LEU A 450 3.65 -0.28 -25.93
C LEU A 450 3.26 -0.89 -27.27
N ASP A 451 3.78 -0.32 -28.37
CA ASP A 451 3.42 -0.74 -29.71
C ASP A 451 4.50 -1.65 -30.32
N GLY A 452 4.22 -2.94 -30.39
CA GLY A 452 5.04 -3.97 -30.98
C GLY A 452 4.68 -4.29 -32.44
N THR A 453 3.68 -3.61 -33.04
CA THR A 453 3.33 -3.85 -34.44
C THR A 453 4.39 -3.30 -35.40
N ALA A 454 4.69 -4.03 -36.49
CA ALA A 454 5.73 -3.68 -37.47
C ALA A 454 5.56 -2.26 -38.08
N ASP A 455 4.33 -1.87 -38.30
CA ASP A 455 3.96 -0.59 -38.95
C ASP A 455 3.36 0.44 -37.97
N ARG A 456 3.46 0.21 -36.66
CA ARG A 456 2.94 1.08 -35.60
C ARG A 456 1.43 1.33 -35.68
N ARG A 457 0.67 0.34 -36.14
CA ARG A 457 -0.80 0.44 -36.28
C ARG A 457 -1.51 0.68 -34.94
N ALA A 458 -1.01 0.12 -33.84
CA ALA A 458 -1.59 0.34 -32.53
C ALA A 458 -1.47 1.81 -32.10
N SER A 459 -0.34 2.46 -32.34
CA SER A 459 -0.12 3.88 -32.02
C SER A 459 -1.07 4.82 -32.78
N GLN A 460 -1.49 4.46 -34.00
CA GLN A 460 -2.42 5.25 -34.79
C GLN A 460 -3.81 5.37 -34.16
N ARG A 461 -4.18 4.38 -33.28
CA ARG A 461 -5.48 4.35 -32.60
C ARG A 461 -5.60 5.32 -31.44
N VAL A 462 -4.50 5.88 -30.94
CA VAL A 462 -4.47 6.76 -29.76
C VAL A 462 -4.07 8.19 -30.07
N THR A 463 -4.01 8.58 -31.33
CA THR A 463 -3.57 9.92 -31.77
C THR A 463 -4.43 11.06 -31.21
N THR A 464 -5.70 10.82 -30.92
CA THR A 464 -6.66 11.80 -30.39
C THR A 464 -6.58 11.94 -28.87
N ILE A 465 -5.96 10.99 -28.16
CA ILE A 465 -5.89 10.93 -26.68
C ILE A 465 -4.46 10.92 -26.15
N THR A 466 -3.53 11.54 -26.87
CA THR A 466 -2.11 11.62 -26.46
C THR A 466 -1.90 12.30 -25.10
N HIS A 467 -2.87 13.09 -24.64
CA HIS A 467 -2.87 13.68 -23.31
C HIS A 467 -3.15 12.64 -22.20
N GLN A 468 -3.80 11.50 -22.52
CA GLN A 468 -4.10 10.42 -21.59
C GLN A 468 -3.19 9.19 -21.75
N VAL A 469 -2.72 8.92 -22.97
CA VAL A 469 -1.93 7.74 -23.31
C VAL A 469 -0.67 8.14 -24.06
N ARG A 470 0.48 7.72 -23.54
CA ARG A 470 1.78 7.83 -24.21
C ARG A 470 2.04 6.60 -25.06
N CYS A 471 2.41 6.79 -26.33
CA CYS A 471 2.86 5.70 -27.19
C CYS A 471 4.37 5.52 -27.09
N LEU A 472 4.80 4.29 -26.89
CA LEU A 472 6.21 3.91 -26.90
C LEU A 472 6.41 2.76 -27.90
N PRO A 473 7.29 2.94 -28.90
CA PRO A 473 7.65 1.85 -29.79
C PRO A 473 8.50 0.82 -29.03
N VAL A 474 8.14 -0.44 -29.19
CA VAL A 474 8.96 -1.56 -28.70
C VAL A 474 9.38 -2.47 -29.85
N ALA A 475 10.24 -3.44 -29.60
CA ALA A 475 10.60 -4.45 -30.60
C ALA A 475 9.34 -5.18 -31.09
N GLU A 476 9.40 -5.71 -32.32
CA GLU A 476 8.28 -6.48 -32.88
C GLU A 476 7.86 -7.61 -31.94
N GLY A 477 6.56 -7.71 -31.70
CA GLY A 477 5.97 -8.64 -30.75
C GLY A 477 4.62 -8.16 -30.24
N PRO A 478 4.17 -8.67 -29.09
CA PRO A 478 2.90 -8.24 -28.53
C PRO A 478 2.89 -6.76 -28.17
N SER A 479 1.75 -6.10 -28.41
CA SER A 479 1.46 -4.75 -27.95
C SER A 479 0.69 -4.79 -26.63
N TRP A 480 0.85 -3.74 -25.81
CA TRP A 480 0.28 -3.68 -24.46
C TRP A 480 -0.33 -2.31 -24.22
N LEU A 481 -1.56 -2.28 -23.72
CA LEU A 481 -2.17 -1.06 -23.20
C LEU A 481 -2.14 -1.10 -21.67
N LEU A 482 -1.47 -0.13 -21.08
CA LEU A 482 -1.34 0.00 -19.62
C LEU A 482 -2.11 1.22 -19.12
N ARG A 483 -2.87 1.06 -18.06
CA ARG A 483 -3.49 2.16 -17.31
C ARG A 483 -2.42 2.97 -16.56
N PRO A 484 -2.74 4.19 -16.07
CA PRO A 484 -1.81 5.00 -15.27
C PRO A 484 -1.29 4.32 -14.00
N ASP A 485 -2.02 3.35 -13.44
CA ASP A 485 -1.61 2.49 -12.32
C ASP A 485 -0.77 1.27 -12.76
N ALA A 486 -0.36 1.21 -14.03
CA ALA A 486 0.32 0.10 -14.70
C ALA A 486 -0.49 -1.20 -14.77
N CYS A 487 -1.79 -1.17 -14.53
CA CYS A 487 -2.63 -2.34 -14.79
C CYS A 487 -2.71 -2.57 -16.31
N ILE A 488 -2.46 -3.81 -16.73
CA ILE A 488 -2.55 -4.25 -18.12
C ILE A 488 -4.05 -4.27 -18.49
N ALA A 489 -4.46 -3.29 -19.30
CA ALA A 489 -5.84 -3.15 -19.75
C ALA A 489 -6.14 -3.99 -20.98
N TRP A 490 -5.12 -4.22 -21.80
CA TRP A 490 -5.20 -5.03 -23.01
C TRP A 490 -3.81 -5.51 -23.43
N ARG A 491 -3.76 -6.64 -24.12
CA ARG A 491 -2.59 -7.19 -24.80
C ARG A 491 -2.98 -7.74 -26.15
N SER A 492 -2.14 -7.52 -27.18
CA SER A 492 -2.34 -8.13 -28.49
C SER A 492 -2.00 -9.62 -28.47
N GLU A 493 -2.66 -10.37 -29.36
CA GLU A 493 -2.35 -11.76 -29.66
C GLU A 493 -1.67 -11.82 -31.04
N PRO A 494 -0.33 -11.94 -31.11
CA PRO A 494 0.42 -11.84 -32.37
C PRO A 494 0.00 -12.86 -33.43
N ASP A 495 -0.49 -14.01 -33.01
CA ASP A 495 -0.91 -15.10 -33.90
C ASP A 495 -2.39 -14.99 -34.34
N CYS A 496 -3.09 -13.92 -33.96
CA CYS A 496 -4.49 -13.71 -34.29
C CYS A 496 -4.62 -12.98 -35.64
N THR A 497 -5.63 -13.33 -36.43
CA THR A 497 -5.94 -12.65 -37.71
C THR A 497 -6.26 -11.15 -37.54
N ASP A 498 -6.74 -10.75 -36.36
CA ASP A 498 -6.89 -9.35 -35.96
C ASP A 498 -6.06 -9.09 -34.70
N GLU A 499 -4.81 -8.76 -34.90
CA GLU A 499 -3.82 -8.47 -33.83
C GLU A 499 -4.27 -7.34 -32.89
N LEU A 500 -5.11 -6.42 -33.34
CA LEU A 500 -5.62 -5.29 -32.59
C LEU A 500 -7.03 -5.52 -32.03
N ALA A 501 -7.57 -6.74 -32.17
CA ALA A 501 -8.89 -7.05 -31.62
C ALA A 501 -8.98 -6.66 -30.14
N GLY A 502 -10.06 -5.97 -29.76
CA GLY A 502 -10.32 -5.53 -28.39
C GLY A 502 -9.59 -4.27 -27.93
N LEU A 503 -8.58 -3.75 -28.65
CA LEU A 503 -7.88 -2.52 -28.27
C LEU A 503 -8.84 -1.33 -28.17
N GLU A 504 -9.72 -1.13 -29.14
CA GLU A 504 -10.69 -0.02 -29.12
C GLU A 504 -11.65 -0.12 -27.93
N ASN A 505 -12.09 -1.33 -27.58
CA ASN A 505 -12.93 -1.54 -26.41
C ASN A 505 -12.20 -1.21 -25.11
N ALA A 506 -10.92 -1.58 -25.00
CA ALA A 506 -10.10 -1.23 -23.85
C ALA A 506 -9.86 0.28 -23.77
N LEU A 507 -9.60 0.95 -24.89
CA LEU A 507 -9.46 2.40 -24.95
C LEU A 507 -10.74 3.11 -24.52
N ARG A 508 -11.91 2.74 -25.07
CA ARG A 508 -13.20 3.32 -24.65
C ARG A 508 -13.48 3.12 -23.17
N ARG A 509 -13.11 1.95 -22.65
CA ARG A 509 -13.39 1.63 -21.24
C ARG A 509 -12.54 2.45 -20.27
N TRP A 510 -11.30 2.74 -20.61
CA TRP A 510 -10.33 3.29 -19.67
C TRP A 510 -9.85 4.72 -20.01
N PHE A 511 -10.11 5.21 -21.23
CA PHE A 511 -9.56 6.46 -21.74
C PHE A 511 -10.54 7.29 -22.59
N ALA A 512 -11.82 6.95 -22.61
CA ALA A 512 -12.89 7.72 -23.27
C ALA A 512 -12.61 8.11 -24.76
N VAL A 513 -12.35 7.11 -25.58
CA VAL A 513 -12.24 7.26 -27.04
C VAL A 513 -13.58 7.05 -27.72
#